data_c3c0b35e6e3fcf8a516bb4da01c0b381
#
_entry.id   c3c0b35e6e3fcf8a516bb4da01c0b381
#
_cell.length_a   1.000
_cell.length_b   1.000
_cell.length_c   1.000
_cell.angle_alpha   90.00
_cell.angle_beta   90.00
_cell.angle_gamma   90.00
#
_symmetry.space_group_name_H-M   'P 1'
#
loop_
_entity.id
_entity.type
_entity.pdbx_description
1 polymer ?
#
loop_
_entity_poly.entity_id
_entity_poly.type
_entity_poly.pdbx_seq_one_letter_code
_entity_poly.pdbx_strand_id
1 'polypeptide(L)'
;MKYYLKEEFLKDSGARNAGNKARNDVEEIVKQEGFSPLLPTVEDWYKMSTIKAQQHKAQALSQAFSRLKSGDQLLIQFPMLHHSFFTTYLVKRLQARGVKVYFIIHDLEVLRYVNLDTVPLKHKIRVQLQESSLLKIADGLIAHNRIMKSFLVNKGISEQKIVSLGIFDYLIPDFQEKEELSKDQPIIVAGNLAQEKAGYLYKLSENPAYNLYGVGFDESRALENETYFGSFLPDELPVALEGGFGLVWD
;
A
#
# COMPACT_ATOMS: atom_id res chain seq x y z
N MET A 1 -3.66 21.59 -14.49
CA MET A 1 -4.14 20.22 -14.77
C MET A 1 -3.88 19.33 -13.56
N LYS A 2 -4.52 18.15 -13.49
CA LYS A 2 -4.32 17.16 -12.41
C LYS A 2 -3.55 15.96 -12.94
N TYR A 3 -2.52 15.53 -12.22
CA TYR A 3 -1.69 14.37 -12.58
C TYR A 3 -1.53 13.44 -11.39
N TYR A 4 -1.37 12.15 -11.64
CA TYR A 4 -0.91 11.19 -10.64
C TYR A 4 0.36 10.49 -11.11
N LEU A 5 1.27 10.23 -10.17
CA LEU A 5 2.49 9.49 -10.47
C LEU A 5 2.13 8.00 -10.56
N LYS A 6 2.20 7.45 -11.77
CA LYS A 6 2.02 6.02 -11.99
C LYS A 6 3.35 5.31 -11.89
N GLU A 7 3.49 4.48 -10.87
CA GLU A 7 4.68 3.67 -10.65
C GLU A 7 4.37 2.21 -10.93
N GLU A 8 5.04 1.63 -11.92
CA GLU A 8 4.86 0.22 -12.26
C GLU A 8 5.73 -0.65 -11.36
N PHE A 9 5.15 -1.68 -10.79
CA PHE A 9 5.92 -2.74 -10.16
C PHE A 9 6.70 -3.50 -11.22
N LEU A 10 7.96 -3.82 -10.91
CA LEU A 10 8.75 -4.72 -11.75
C LEU A 10 7.97 -6.03 -11.90
N LYS A 11 7.51 -6.29 -13.13
CA LYS A 11 6.72 -7.44 -13.58
C LYS A 11 6.07 -8.17 -12.42
N ASP A 12 4.85 -7.83 -12.17
CA ASP A 12 4.00 -8.62 -11.30
C ASP A 12 3.75 -9.96 -12.01
N SER A 13 4.63 -10.91 -11.74
CA SER A 13 4.51 -12.28 -12.24
C SER A 13 3.38 -13.01 -11.51
N GLY A 14 2.14 -12.47 -11.60
CA GLY A 14 0.98 -13.09 -10.96
C GLY A 14 1.11 -13.20 -9.44
N ALA A 15 1.73 -12.21 -8.79
CA ALA A 15 1.85 -12.21 -7.34
C ALA A 15 0.47 -12.17 -6.68
N ARG A 16 0.11 -13.27 -6.04
CA ARG A 16 -1.15 -13.46 -5.33
C ARG A 16 -1.11 -12.74 -3.99
N ASN A 17 -0.93 -11.41 -4.02
CA ASN A 17 -0.90 -10.57 -2.83
C ASN A 17 -1.68 -9.26 -3.09
N ALA A 18 -2.27 -8.70 -2.05
CA ALA A 18 -3.08 -7.50 -2.12
C ALA A 18 -2.25 -6.19 -2.25
N GLY A 19 -0.92 -6.27 -2.23
CA GLY A 19 -0.05 -5.08 -2.17
C GLY A 19 -0.25 -4.11 -3.33
N ASN A 20 -0.55 -4.63 -4.52
CA ASN A 20 -0.75 -3.82 -5.72
C ASN A 20 -2.21 -3.35 -5.86
N LYS A 21 -3.17 -4.12 -5.33
CA LYS A 21 -4.60 -3.85 -5.48
C LYS A 21 -4.97 -2.44 -5.04
N ALA A 22 -4.61 -2.05 -3.81
CA ALA A 22 -4.93 -0.73 -3.28
C ALA A 22 -4.39 0.41 -4.16
N ARG A 23 -3.19 0.23 -4.74
CA ARG A 23 -2.60 1.24 -5.63
C ARG A 23 -3.31 1.33 -6.97
N ASN A 24 -3.64 0.18 -7.55
CA ASN A 24 -4.36 0.11 -8.81
C ASN A 24 -5.76 0.72 -8.68
N ASP A 25 -6.44 0.45 -7.57
CA ASP A 25 -7.77 1.01 -7.29
C ASP A 25 -7.71 2.55 -7.13
N VAL A 26 -6.69 3.06 -6.43
CA VAL A 26 -6.48 4.52 -6.37
C VAL A 26 -6.22 5.10 -7.76
N GLU A 27 -5.42 4.44 -8.59
CA GLU A 27 -5.18 4.91 -9.96
C GLU A 27 -6.47 4.97 -10.78
N GLU A 28 -7.33 3.97 -10.65
CA GLU A 28 -8.61 3.93 -11.36
C GLU A 28 -9.55 5.04 -10.86
N ILE A 29 -9.67 5.23 -9.56
CA ILE A 29 -10.49 6.29 -8.95
C ILE A 29 -10.01 7.68 -9.42
N VAL A 30 -8.72 7.97 -9.31
CA VAL A 30 -8.22 9.32 -9.67
C VAL A 30 -8.28 9.57 -11.17
N LYS A 31 -8.18 8.53 -11.98
CA LYS A 31 -8.38 8.64 -13.42
C LYS A 31 -9.82 9.01 -13.77
N GLN A 32 -10.82 8.43 -13.09
CA GLN A 32 -12.23 8.82 -13.21
C GLN A 32 -12.45 10.26 -12.76
N GLU A 33 -11.67 10.76 -11.78
CA GLU A 33 -11.67 12.15 -11.32
C GLU A 33 -10.87 13.12 -12.22
N GLY A 34 -10.47 12.68 -13.41
CA GLY A 34 -9.82 13.49 -14.43
C GLY A 34 -8.33 13.72 -14.21
N PHE A 35 -7.65 12.89 -13.42
CA PHE A 35 -6.21 12.91 -13.34
C PHE A 35 -5.58 12.16 -14.52
N SER A 36 -4.49 12.70 -15.05
CA SER A 36 -3.70 12.06 -16.11
C SER A 36 -2.47 11.35 -15.52
N PRO A 37 -2.09 10.17 -16.04
CA PRO A 37 -0.91 9.46 -15.55
C PRO A 37 0.37 10.18 -15.94
N LEU A 38 1.31 10.25 -15.02
CA LEU A 38 2.67 10.66 -15.21
C LEU A 38 3.59 9.46 -14.98
N LEU A 39 4.17 8.93 -16.05
CA LEU A 39 4.95 7.70 -16.01
C LEU A 39 6.45 8.03 -16.01
N PRO A 40 7.17 7.76 -14.92
CA PRO A 40 8.63 7.72 -14.94
C PRO A 40 9.09 6.40 -15.55
N THR A 41 9.89 6.44 -16.60
CA THR A 41 10.48 5.23 -17.19
C THR A 41 11.68 4.80 -16.37
N VAL A 42 11.52 3.77 -15.54
CA VAL A 42 12.58 3.24 -14.67
C VAL A 42 12.80 1.76 -15.01
N GLU A 43 13.71 1.51 -15.93
CA GLU A 43 14.04 0.14 -16.37
C GLU A 43 15.25 -0.40 -15.59
N ASP A 44 15.23 -1.71 -15.32
CA ASP A 44 16.37 -2.51 -14.85
C ASP A 44 17.22 -1.95 -13.69
N TRP A 45 16.66 -1.02 -12.90
CA TRP A 45 17.39 -0.39 -11.79
C TRP A 45 17.94 -1.41 -10.76
N TYR A 46 17.29 -2.56 -10.63
CA TYR A 46 17.69 -3.63 -9.71
C TYR A 46 18.96 -4.37 -10.15
N LYS A 47 19.34 -4.24 -11.43
CA LYS A 47 20.60 -4.77 -11.98
C LYS A 47 21.77 -3.79 -11.78
N MET A 48 21.51 -2.57 -11.30
CA MET A 48 22.49 -1.51 -11.15
C MET A 48 23.10 -1.50 -9.76
N SER A 49 24.30 -0.92 -9.62
CA SER A 49 24.81 -0.58 -8.29
C SER A 49 23.90 0.46 -7.60
N THR A 50 23.89 0.47 -6.27
CA THR A 50 23.01 1.33 -5.48
C THR A 50 23.04 2.80 -5.93
N ILE A 51 24.23 3.37 -6.15
CA ILE A 51 24.39 4.79 -6.56
C ILE A 51 23.78 5.00 -7.95
N LYS A 52 24.11 4.13 -8.92
CA LYS A 52 23.56 4.22 -10.26
C LYS A 52 22.04 4.08 -10.28
N ALA A 53 21.49 3.15 -9.51
CA ALA A 53 20.04 2.99 -9.36
C ALA A 53 19.37 4.26 -8.82
N GLN A 54 19.96 4.91 -7.81
CA GLN A 54 19.44 6.17 -7.26
C GLN A 54 19.47 7.32 -8.28
N GLN A 55 20.54 7.43 -9.04
CA GLN A 55 20.66 8.42 -10.12
C GLN A 55 19.65 8.16 -11.24
N HIS A 56 19.51 6.91 -11.66
CA HIS A 56 18.57 6.51 -12.70
C HIS A 56 17.11 6.82 -12.32
N LYS A 57 16.71 6.45 -11.10
CA LYS A 57 15.40 6.81 -10.55
C LYS A 57 15.17 8.32 -10.50
N ALA A 58 16.16 9.07 -10.03
CA ALA A 58 16.09 10.54 -9.98
C ALA A 58 15.94 11.16 -11.37
N GLN A 59 16.66 10.64 -12.36
CA GLN A 59 16.59 11.11 -13.75
C GLN A 59 15.20 10.83 -14.35
N ALA A 60 14.66 9.62 -14.18
CA ALA A 60 13.34 9.26 -14.66
C ALA A 60 12.23 10.13 -14.02
N LEU A 61 12.29 10.36 -12.70
CA LEU A 61 11.37 11.27 -12.01
C LEU A 61 11.53 12.71 -12.53
N SER A 62 12.75 13.20 -12.70
CA SER A 62 13.02 14.54 -13.21
C SER A 62 12.46 14.75 -14.61
N GLN A 63 12.60 13.75 -15.48
CA GLN A 63 12.06 13.76 -16.83
C GLN A 63 10.52 13.77 -16.81
N ALA A 64 9.90 12.92 -16.02
CA ALA A 64 8.46 12.91 -15.85
C ALA A 64 7.95 14.27 -15.32
N PHE A 65 8.59 14.80 -14.29
CA PHE A 65 8.25 16.08 -13.65
C PHE A 65 8.47 17.30 -14.56
N SER A 66 9.30 17.20 -15.59
CA SER A 66 9.52 18.30 -16.53
C SER A 66 8.26 18.71 -17.31
N ARG A 67 7.31 17.78 -17.46
CA ARG A 67 6.03 17.99 -18.16
C ARG A 67 5.06 18.88 -17.39
N LEU A 68 5.23 18.99 -16.07
CA LEU A 68 4.34 19.76 -15.19
C LEU A 68 4.61 21.26 -15.28
N LYS A 69 3.54 22.05 -15.22
CA LYS A 69 3.56 23.52 -15.31
C LYS A 69 3.05 24.15 -14.01
N SER A 70 3.30 25.44 -13.86
CA SER A 70 2.72 26.23 -12.75
C SER A 70 1.20 26.10 -12.72
N GLY A 71 0.65 25.87 -11.53
CA GLY A 71 -0.78 25.63 -11.30
C GLY A 71 -1.22 24.16 -11.47
N ASP A 72 -0.35 23.27 -11.94
CA ASP A 72 -0.65 21.84 -11.98
C ASP A 72 -0.65 21.23 -10.57
N GLN A 73 -1.37 20.12 -10.43
CA GLN A 73 -1.43 19.32 -9.21
C GLN A 73 -0.90 17.92 -9.49
N LEU A 74 -0.06 17.41 -8.61
CA LEU A 74 0.50 16.06 -8.68
C LEU A 74 0.12 15.27 -7.43
N LEU A 75 -0.55 14.14 -7.62
CA LEU A 75 -0.79 13.14 -6.58
C LEU A 75 0.24 12.04 -6.67
N ILE A 76 0.84 11.69 -5.55
CA ILE A 76 1.83 10.62 -5.42
C ILE A 76 1.33 9.61 -4.39
N GLN A 77 1.39 8.34 -4.70
CA GLN A 77 1.11 7.27 -3.75
C GLN A 77 2.34 6.98 -2.89
N PHE A 78 2.17 6.97 -1.58
CA PHE A 78 3.25 6.78 -0.61
C PHE A 78 3.09 5.45 0.16
N PRO A 79 4.17 4.66 0.39
CA PRO A 79 5.55 4.92 0.00
C PRO A 79 5.77 4.82 -1.51
N MET A 80 6.70 5.63 -2.04
CA MET A 80 7.04 5.59 -3.45
C MET A 80 7.88 4.36 -3.78
N LEU A 81 7.53 3.66 -4.87
CA LEU A 81 8.29 2.48 -5.35
C LEU A 81 9.65 2.89 -5.94
N HIS A 82 9.66 3.99 -6.66
CA HIS A 82 10.87 4.51 -7.32
C HIS A 82 11.50 5.66 -6.52
N HIS A 83 11.36 5.66 -5.19
CA HIS A 83 12.01 6.65 -4.34
C HIS A 83 13.53 6.69 -4.57
N SER A 84 14.07 7.90 -4.62
CA SER A 84 15.49 8.21 -4.74
C SER A 84 15.92 9.17 -3.64
N PHE A 85 17.20 9.20 -3.29
CA PHE A 85 17.75 10.20 -2.35
C PHE A 85 17.50 11.65 -2.81
N PHE A 86 17.26 11.85 -4.10
CA PHE A 86 16.99 13.17 -4.69
C PHE A 86 15.49 13.50 -4.75
N THR A 87 14.59 12.59 -4.38
CA THR A 87 13.14 12.78 -4.55
C THR A 87 12.64 14.03 -3.82
N THR A 88 13.06 14.26 -2.57
CA THR A 88 12.70 15.46 -1.81
C THR A 88 13.14 16.74 -2.52
N TYR A 89 14.34 16.76 -3.08
CA TYR A 89 14.83 17.90 -3.87
C TYR A 89 14.00 18.13 -5.14
N LEU A 90 13.67 17.07 -5.86
CA LEU A 90 12.86 17.15 -7.08
C LEU A 90 11.45 17.67 -6.78
N VAL A 91 10.82 17.23 -5.69
CA VAL A 91 9.52 17.72 -5.24
C VAL A 91 9.60 19.21 -4.88
N LYS A 92 10.61 19.64 -4.14
CA LYS A 92 10.83 21.08 -3.85
C LYS A 92 11.00 21.92 -5.12
N ARG A 93 11.71 21.40 -6.12
CA ARG A 93 11.81 22.06 -7.43
C ARG A 93 10.48 22.20 -8.15
N LEU A 94 9.61 21.19 -8.07
CA LEU A 94 8.26 21.29 -8.60
C LEU A 94 7.46 22.40 -7.90
N GLN A 95 7.47 22.41 -6.58
CA GLN A 95 6.78 23.41 -5.78
C GLN A 95 7.29 24.83 -6.05
N ALA A 96 8.61 25.02 -6.22
CA ALA A 96 9.20 26.29 -6.62
C ALA A 96 8.73 26.76 -8.02
N ARG A 97 8.28 25.83 -8.88
CA ARG A 97 7.66 26.13 -10.19
C ARG A 97 6.16 26.37 -10.11
N GLY A 98 5.57 26.35 -8.90
CA GLY A 98 4.15 26.55 -8.68
C GLY A 98 3.28 25.31 -8.86
N VAL A 99 3.87 24.11 -8.86
CA VAL A 99 3.13 22.82 -8.87
C VAL A 99 2.78 22.45 -7.43
N LYS A 100 1.54 22.02 -7.18
CA LYS A 100 1.10 21.50 -5.88
C LYS A 100 1.30 19.99 -5.82
N VAL A 101 1.89 19.48 -4.72
CA VAL A 101 2.20 18.07 -4.56
C VAL A 101 1.50 17.49 -3.35
N TYR A 102 0.68 16.47 -3.60
CA TYR A 102 -0.12 15.76 -2.60
C TYR A 102 0.33 14.31 -2.51
N PHE A 103 0.22 13.73 -1.31
CA PHE A 103 0.47 12.30 -1.12
C PHE A 103 -0.75 11.60 -0.57
N ILE A 104 -1.08 10.44 -1.14
CA ILE A 104 -1.97 9.46 -0.50
C ILE A 104 -1.11 8.39 0.14
N ILE A 105 -1.28 8.20 1.44
CA ILE A 105 -0.41 7.36 2.25
C ILE A 105 -1.08 6.00 2.42
N HIS A 106 -0.53 4.95 1.80
CA HIS A 106 -0.97 3.57 2.01
C HIS A 106 -0.39 2.99 3.28
N ASP A 107 0.87 3.35 3.57
CA ASP A 107 1.59 2.79 4.69
C ASP A 107 2.73 3.71 5.14
N LEU A 108 3.13 3.58 6.40
CA LEU A 108 4.29 4.24 6.99
C LEU A 108 5.23 3.17 7.53
N GLU A 109 6.35 2.97 6.85
CA GLU A 109 7.35 1.97 7.29
C GLU A 109 7.81 2.20 8.72
N VAL A 110 7.88 3.45 9.15
CA VAL A 110 8.27 3.79 10.52
C VAL A 110 7.33 3.19 11.55
N LEU A 111 6.03 3.06 11.27
CA LEU A 111 5.07 2.43 12.19
C LEU A 111 5.26 0.92 12.28
N ARG A 112 5.67 0.27 11.20
CA ARG A 112 5.99 -1.18 11.19
C ARG A 112 7.18 -1.52 12.06
N TYR A 113 8.15 -0.60 12.19
CA TYR A 113 9.42 -0.87 12.86
C TYR A 113 9.51 -0.37 14.30
N VAL A 114 8.48 0.32 14.80
CA VAL A 114 8.50 0.90 16.17
C VAL A 114 8.80 -0.15 17.24
N ASN A 115 8.26 -1.36 17.08
CA ASN A 115 8.34 -2.43 18.07
C ASN A 115 9.27 -3.60 17.67
N LEU A 116 10.03 -3.48 16.56
CA LEU A 116 10.90 -4.56 16.11
C LEU A 116 12.35 -4.31 16.49
N ASP A 117 12.81 -4.98 17.54
CA ASP A 117 14.22 -4.95 17.98
C ASP A 117 15.18 -5.56 16.94
N THR A 118 14.64 -6.39 16.05
CA THR A 118 15.42 -7.08 14.99
C THR A 118 15.84 -6.16 13.85
N VAL A 119 15.24 -4.97 13.71
CA VAL A 119 15.57 -4.04 12.62
C VAL A 119 16.77 -3.17 12.99
N PRO A 120 17.85 -3.19 12.17
CA PRO A 120 19.05 -2.40 12.43
C PRO A 120 18.74 -0.90 12.59
N LEU A 121 19.33 -0.26 13.58
CA LEU A 121 19.13 1.18 13.86
C LEU A 121 19.37 2.07 12.62
N LYS A 122 20.38 1.73 11.82
CA LYS A 122 20.71 2.42 10.56
C LYS A 122 19.52 2.42 9.59
N HIS A 123 18.80 1.30 9.51
CA HIS A 123 17.60 1.18 8.67
C HIS A 123 16.45 2.03 9.22
N LYS A 124 16.18 1.96 10.52
CA LYS A 124 15.15 2.78 11.19
C LYS A 124 15.38 4.28 10.96
N ILE A 125 16.63 4.75 11.14
CA ILE A 125 16.99 6.16 10.90
C ILE A 125 16.78 6.54 9.44
N ARG A 126 17.20 5.69 8.49
CA ARG A 126 17.02 5.95 7.06
C ARG A 126 15.55 6.11 6.70
N VAL A 127 14.69 5.16 7.10
CA VAL A 127 13.25 5.19 6.84
C VAL A 127 12.64 6.46 7.45
N GLN A 128 12.93 6.75 8.71
CA GLN A 128 12.39 7.93 9.37
C GLN A 128 12.80 9.24 8.68
N LEU A 129 14.04 9.37 8.24
CA LEU A 129 14.51 10.55 7.52
C LEU A 129 13.84 10.69 6.15
N GLN A 130 13.72 9.60 5.40
CA GLN A 130 13.10 9.59 4.08
C GLN A 130 11.62 9.96 4.16
N GLU A 131 10.85 9.27 5.02
CA GLU A 131 9.43 9.55 5.20
C GLU A 131 9.20 10.97 5.71
N SER A 132 9.87 11.36 6.79
CA SER A 132 9.67 12.70 7.38
C SER A 132 10.05 13.83 6.43
N SER A 133 11.13 13.70 5.67
CA SER A 133 11.57 14.78 4.78
C SER A 133 10.61 15.01 3.62
N LEU A 134 10.05 13.94 3.06
CA LEU A 134 9.15 14.02 1.91
C LEU A 134 7.75 14.45 2.33
N LEU A 135 7.18 13.83 3.39
CA LEU A 135 5.83 14.14 3.83
C LEU A 135 5.71 15.55 4.42
N LYS A 136 6.75 16.07 5.09
CA LYS A 136 6.74 17.46 5.63
C LYS A 136 6.63 18.53 4.56
N ILE A 137 7.18 18.31 3.38
CA ILE A 137 7.15 19.29 2.30
C ILE A 137 5.87 19.23 1.46
N ALA A 138 5.02 18.22 1.65
CA ALA A 138 3.77 18.07 0.93
C ALA A 138 2.86 19.30 1.07
N ASP A 139 2.13 19.64 0.01
CA ASP A 139 1.07 20.64 0.06
C ASP A 139 -0.18 20.08 0.75
N GLY A 140 -0.41 18.78 0.68
CA GLY A 140 -1.45 18.08 1.43
C GLY A 140 -1.21 16.56 1.47
N LEU A 141 -1.80 15.91 2.48
CA LEU A 141 -1.70 14.49 2.74
C LEU A 141 -3.09 13.87 2.89
N ILE A 142 -3.27 12.69 2.34
CA ILE A 142 -4.43 11.84 2.57
C ILE A 142 -3.98 10.66 3.40
N ALA A 143 -4.48 10.57 4.63
CA ALA A 143 -4.19 9.51 5.60
C ALA A 143 -5.38 8.55 5.71
N HIS A 144 -5.13 7.27 5.99
CA HIS A 144 -6.20 6.27 6.11
C HIS A 144 -7.12 6.52 7.31
N ASN A 145 -6.54 6.79 8.47
CA ASN A 145 -7.30 6.84 9.70
C ASN A 145 -6.79 7.92 10.67
N ARG A 146 -7.54 8.10 11.77
CA ARG A 146 -7.20 9.09 12.80
C ARG A 146 -5.87 8.80 13.51
N ILE A 147 -5.48 7.53 13.65
CA ILE A 147 -4.22 7.15 14.31
C ILE A 147 -3.04 7.60 13.44
N MET A 148 -3.09 7.30 12.14
CA MET A 148 -2.07 7.77 11.18
C MET A 148 -2.03 9.30 11.13
N LYS A 149 -3.19 9.98 11.10
CA LYS A 149 -3.25 11.44 11.15
C LYS A 149 -2.59 11.99 12.41
N SER A 150 -2.91 11.46 13.58
CA SER A 150 -2.32 11.89 14.85
C SER A 150 -0.81 11.67 14.87
N PHE A 151 -0.34 10.54 14.34
CA PHE A 151 1.09 10.27 14.21
C PHE A 151 1.79 11.32 13.35
N LEU A 152 1.25 11.68 12.19
CA LEU A 152 1.79 12.68 11.28
C LEU A 152 1.84 14.07 11.94
N VAL A 153 0.79 14.46 12.67
CA VAL A 153 0.75 15.71 13.45
C VAL A 153 1.84 15.72 14.51
N ASN A 154 2.02 14.63 15.25
CA ASN A 154 3.09 14.49 16.25
C ASN A 154 4.51 14.54 15.65
N LYS A 155 4.64 14.24 14.34
CA LYS A 155 5.89 14.42 13.58
C LYS A 155 6.08 15.85 13.05
N GLY A 156 5.20 16.78 13.40
CA GLY A 156 5.29 18.20 13.07
C GLY A 156 4.70 18.59 11.71
N ILE A 157 3.79 17.77 11.17
CA ILE A 157 3.03 18.13 9.98
C ILE A 157 1.77 18.87 10.41
N SER A 158 1.47 20.01 9.77
CA SER A 158 0.26 20.78 10.09
C SER A 158 -1.01 19.96 9.88
N GLU A 159 -1.88 19.92 10.88
CA GLU A 159 -3.15 19.19 10.82
C GLU A 159 -4.03 19.62 9.65
N GLN A 160 -4.00 20.90 9.29
CA GLN A 160 -4.77 21.47 8.18
C GLN A 160 -4.38 20.91 6.82
N LYS A 161 -3.18 20.33 6.71
CA LYS A 161 -2.72 19.66 5.48
C LYS A 161 -3.14 18.19 5.40
N ILE A 162 -3.74 17.62 6.44
CA ILE A 162 -4.01 16.19 6.52
C ILE A 162 -5.51 15.93 6.49
N VAL A 163 -5.96 15.26 5.44
CA VAL A 163 -7.32 14.72 5.33
C VAL A 163 -7.30 13.26 5.74
N SER A 164 -8.23 12.83 6.59
CA SER A 164 -8.42 11.43 6.94
C SER A 164 -9.50 10.82 6.05
N LEU A 165 -9.15 9.76 5.33
CA LEU A 165 -10.06 9.07 4.42
C LEU A 165 -11.05 8.15 5.17
N GLY A 166 -10.63 7.56 6.28
CA GLY A 166 -11.37 6.51 6.98
C GLY A 166 -10.92 5.12 6.56
N ILE A 167 -11.87 4.23 6.35
CA ILE A 167 -11.61 2.89 5.82
C ILE A 167 -11.41 3.02 4.30
N PHE A 168 -10.45 2.29 3.79
CA PHE A 168 -10.15 2.23 2.36
C PHE A 168 -10.73 0.94 1.78
N ASP A 169 -11.75 1.08 0.93
CA ASP A 169 -12.38 -0.05 0.26
C ASP A 169 -11.68 -0.40 -1.05
N TYR A 170 -11.74 -1.66 -1.44
CA TYR A 170 -11.28 -2.11 -2.74
C TYR A 170 -12.39 -1.99 -3.79
N LEU A 171 -12.02 -1.66 -5.02
CA LEU A 171 -12.92 -1.77 -6.15
C LEU A 171 -13.09 -3.25 -6.50
N ILE A 172 -14.30 -3.75 -6.37
CA ILE A 172 -14.64 -5.13 -6.72
C ILE A 172 -15.59 -5.06 -7.91
N PRO A 173 -15.14 -5.45 -9.12
CA PRO A 173 -16.02 -5.54 -10.26
C PRO A 173 -17.12 -6.56 -9.98
N ASP A 174 -18.34 -6.26 -10.42
CA ASP A 174 -19.48 -7.18 -10.36
C ASP A 174 -19.81 -7.74 -8.97
N PHE A 175 -19.47 -6.97 -7.90
CA PHE A 175 -19.81 -7.36 -6.54
C PHE A 175 -21.31 -7.50 -6.40
N GLN A 176 -21.74 -8.68 -6.00
CA GLN A 176 -23.12 -8.96 -5.61
C GLN A 176 -23.16 -9.14 -4.09
N GLU A 177 -24.03 -8.35 -3.46
CA GLU A 177 -24.29 -8.50 -2.03
C GLU A 177 -24.83 -9.91 -1.79
N LYS A 178 -24.19 -10.66 -0.89
CA LYS A 178 -24.64 -11.99 -0.50
C LYS A 178 -25.86 -11.86 0.41
N GLU A 179 -26.80 -12.79 0.29
CA GLU A 179 -27.96 -12.90 1.18
C GLU A 179 -27.52 -12.99 2.66
N GLU A 180 -28.49 -12.85 3.58
CA GLU A 180 -28.25 -12.83 5.02
C GLU A 180 -27.26 -13.90 5.49
N LEU A 181 -26.22 -13.45 6.21
CA LEU A 181 -25.20 -14.33 6.76
C LEU A 181 -25.76 -15.14 7.94
N SER A 182 -25.61 -16.46 7.88
CA SER A 182 -25.94 -17.36 8.99
C SER A 182 -24.75 -17.49 9.95
N LYS A 183 -25.03 -17.60 11.24
CA LYS A 183 -23.99 -17.86 12.27
C LYS A 183 -23.35 -19.23 12.15
N ASP A 184 -24.02 -20.16 11.42
CA ASP A 184 -23.54 -21.53 11.21
C ASP A 184 -22.59 -21.66 10.01
N GLN A 185 -22.35 -20.55 9.28
CA GLN A 185 -21.40 -20.54 8.18
C GLN A 185 -19.97 -20.54 8.69
N PRO A 186 -19.02 -21.15 7.94
CA PRO A 186 -17.61 -21.13 8.29
C PRO A 186 -17.06 -19.71 8.44
N ILE A 187 -16.10 -19.53 9.33
CA ILE A 187 -15.35 -18.30 9.48
C ILE A 187 -14.31 -18.21 8.36
N ILE A 188 -14.25 -17.08 7.69
CA ILE A 188 -13.28 -16.79 6.62
C ILE A 188 -11.98 -16.26 7.25
N VAL A 189 -10.84 -16.87 6.89
CA VAL A 189 -9.51 -16.36 7.17
C VAL A 189 -8.79 -16.15 5.86
N ALA A 190 -8.52 -14.89 5.50
CA ALA A 190 -7.88 -14.56 4.24
C ALA A 190 -6.60 -13.75 4.45
N GLY A 191 -5.50 -14.14 3.77
CA GLY A 191 -4.24 -13.39 3.82
C GLY A 191 -2.98 -14.24 3.73
N ASN A 192 -1.91 -13.80 4.41
CA ASN A 192 -0.69 -14.59 4.54
C ASN A 192 -0.83 -15.55 5.72
N LEU A 193 -1.00 -16.84 5.42
CA LEU A 193 -1.26 -17.91 6.39
C LEU A 193 0.03 -18.58 6.88
N ALA A 194 1.20 -18.08 6.51
CA ALA A 194 2.47 -18.61 7.02
C ALA A 194 2.54 -18.48 8.55
N GLN A 195 3.16 -19.48 9.19
CA GLN A 195 3.21 -19.59 10.65
C GLN A 195 3.72 -18.32 11.35
N GLU A 196 4.68 -17.62 10.76
CA GLU A 196 5.23 -16.38 11.29
C GLU A 196 4.24 -15.22 11.29
N LYS A 197 3.19 -15.30 10.49
CA LYS A 197 2.14 -14.29 10.34
C LYS A 197 0.82 -14.71 10.95
N ALA A 198 0.46 -15.96 10.79
CA ALA A 198 -0.82 -16.52 11.17
C ALA A 198 -0.68 -17.72 12.13
N GLY A 199 0.30 -17.72 13.02
CA GLY A 199 0.54 -18.80 13.98
C GLY A 199 -0.65 -19.06 14.93
N TYR A 200 -1.61 -18.15 15.02
CA TYR A 200 -2.86 -18.33 15.75
C TYR A 200 -3.76 -19.41 15.12
N LEU A 201 -3.67 -19.64 13.81
CA LEU A 201 -4.46 -20.68 13.12
C LEU A 201 -4.32 -22.04 13.79
N TYR A 202 -3.11 -22.40 14.18
CA TYR A 202 -2.82 -23.67 14.83
C TYR A 202 -3.25 -23.74 16.32
N LYS A 203 -4.01 -22.76 16.77
CA LYS A 203 -4.56 -22.64 18.12
C LYS A 203 -6.06 -22.32 18.11
N LEU A 204 -6.68 -22.35 16.92
CA LEU A 204 -8.13 -22.15 16.81
C LEU A 204 -8.88 -23.28 17.51
N SER A 205 -10.10 -22.98 17.92
CA SER A 205 -10.97 -23.99 18.52
C SER A 205 -11.50 -24.95 17.44
N GLU A 206 -11.85 -26.16 17.82
CA GLU A 206 -12.45 -27.15 16.93
C GLU A 206 -13.85 -26.76 16.41
N ASN A 207 -14.40 -25.66 16.89
CA ASN A 207 -15.68 -25.12 16.48
C ASN A 207 -15.63 -23.59 16.56
N PRO A 208 -16.05 -22.83 15.55
CA PRO A 208 -16.72 -23.23 14.30
C PRO A 208 -15.76 -23.76 13.22
N ALA A 209 -16.29 -24.07 12.04
CA ALA A 209 -15.50 -24.38 10.85
C ALA A 209 -14.81 -23.13 10.30
N TYR A 210 -13.65 -23.32 9.67
CA TYR A 210 -12.86 -22.23 9.08
C TYR A 210 -12.55 -22.48 7.61
N ASN A 211 -12.73 -21.46 6.78
CA ASN A 211 -12.35 -21.44 5.38
C ASN A 211 -11.11 -20.56 5.21
N LEU A 212 -9.99 -21.16 4.79
CA LEU A 212 -8.67 -20.54 4.73
C LEU A 212 -8.30 -20.17 3.29
N TYR A 213 -7.99 -18.91 3.05
CA TYR A 213 -7.65 -18.36 1.73
C TYR A 213 -6.32 -17.60 1.80
N GLY A 214 -5.30 -18.04 1.07
CA GLY A 214 -4.04 -17.31 1.03
C GLY A 214 -2.82 -18.18 0.79
N VAL A 215 -1.65 -17.58 0.99
CA VAL A 215 -0.37 -18.26 0.78
C VAL A 215 0.27 -18.70 2.10
N GLY A 216 1.07 -19.76 2.06
CA GLY A 216 1.94 -20.16 3.15
C GLY A 216 1.28 -21.02 4.23
N PHE A 217 0.08 -21.53 4.00
CA PHE A 217 -0.55 -22.48 4.90
C PHE A 217 0.16 -23.84 4.85
N ASP A 218 0.40 -24.41 6.02
CA ASP A 218 0.96 -25.76 6.16
C ASP A 218 -0.17 -26.78 6.33
N GLU A 219 -0.60 -27.36 5.23
CA GLU A 219 -1.71 -28.33 5.21
C GLU A 219 -1.44 -29.58 6.07
N SER A 220 -0.18 -29.91 6.33
CA SER A 220 0.16 -31.05 7.21
C SER A 220 -0.24 -30.81 8.67
N ARG A 221 -0.56 -29.59 9.04
CA ARG A 221 -0.95 -29.15 10.37
C ARG A 221 -2.40 -28.66 10.43
N ALA A 222 -3.15 -28.84 9.34
CA ALA A 222 -4.56 -28.44 9.29
C ALA A 222 -5.37 -29.17 10.36
N LEU A 223 -6.30 -28.45 10.99
CA LEU A 223 -7.29 -29.01 11.89
C LEU A 223 -8.45 -29.62 11.09
N GLU A 224 -9.19 -30.56 11.66
CA GLU A 224 -10.30 -31.23 10.98
C GLU A 224 -11.42 -30.27 10.55
N ASN A 225 -11.57 -29.14 11.23
CA ASN A 225 -12.55 -28.09 10.94
C ASN A 225 -12.04 -26.99 10.05
N GLU A 226 -10.86 -27.13 9.47
CA GLU A 226 -10.24 -26.18 8.52
C GLU A 226 -10.32 -26.69 7.09
N THR A 227 -10.79 -25.85 6.18
CA THR A 227 -10.79 -26.12 4.74
C THR A 227 -9.89 -25.09 4.04
N TYR A 228 -8.83 -25.55 3.38
CA TYR A 228 -7.92 -24.69 2.66
C TYR A 228 -8.26 -24.61 1.17
N PHE A 229 -8.54 -23.41 0.70
CA PHE A 229 -8.93 -23.12 -0.69
C PHE A 229 -7.76 -22.66 -1.58
N GLY A 230 -6.59 -22.47 -0.99
CA GLY A 230 -5.43 -21.96 -1.74
C GLY A 230 -5.38 -20.45 -1.84
N SER A 231 -4.62 -19.95 -2.81
CA SER A 231 -4.39 -18.52 -3.01
C SER A 231 -5.01 -18.04 -4.31
N PHE A 232 -5.57 -16.84 -4.30
CA PHE A 232 -6.27 -16.20 -5.40
C PHE A 232 -5.61 -14.90 -5.79
N LEU A 233 -5.86 -14.41 -7.00
CA LEU A 233 -5.54 -13.04 -7.37
C LEU A 233 -6.42 -12.07 -6.56
N PRO A 234 -5.96 -10.84 -6.29
CA PRO A 234 -6.71 -9.88 -5.47
C PRO A 234 -8.13 -9.58 -5.97
N ASP A 235 -8.36 -9.62 -7.28
CA ASP A 235 -9.67 -9.39 -7.88
C ASP A 235 -10.57 -10.64 -7.88
N GLU A 236 -9.98 -11.82 -7.79
CA GLU A 236 -10.69 -13.11 -7.73
C GLU A 236 -11.13 -13.46 -6.30
N LEU A 237 -10.31 -13.09 -5.31
CA LEU A 237 -10.54 -13.45 -3.92
C LEU A 237 -11.94 -13.06 -3.40
N PRO A 238 -12.45 -11.83 -3.59
CA PRO A 238 -13.76 -11.45 -3.05
C PRO A 238 -14.92 -12.30 -3.58
N VAL A 239 -14.79 -12.79 -4.82
CA VAL A 239 -15.79 -13.66 -5.45
C VAL A 239 -15.68 -15.11 -4.94
N ALA A 240 -14.44 -15.55 -4.66
CA ALA A 240 -14.16 -16.91 -4.20
C ALA A 240 -14.47 -17.13 -2.71
N LEU A 241 -14.59 -16.06 -1.91
CA LEU A 241 -14.85 -16.18 -0.47
C LEU A 241 -16.21 -16.84 -0.19
N GLU A 242 -16.18 -17.96 0.48
CA GLU A 242 -17.36 -18.70 0.96
C GLU A 242 -17.35 -18.75 2.49
N GLY A 243 -18.43 -18.30 3.11
CA GLY A 243 -18.58 -18.28 4.57
C GLY A 243 -19.29 -17.03 5.07
N GLY A 244 -19.41 -16.91 6.39
CA GLY A 244 -20.18 -15.86 7.06
C GLY A 244 -19.34 -14.67 7.47
N PHE A 245 -18.37 -14.87 8.36
CA PHE A 245 -17.63 -13.79 9.01
C PHE A 245 -16.14 -13.90 8.73
N GLY A 246 -15.48 -12.75 8.53
CA GLY A 246 -14.03 -12.69 8.43
C GLY A 246 -13.38 -12.65 9.81
N LEU A 247 -12.37 -13.49 10.05
CA LEU A 247 -11.47 -13.37 11.19
C LEU A 247 -10.24 -12.55 10.78
N VAL A 248 -10.04 -11.44 11.45
CA VAL A 248 -8.84 -10.61 11.34
C VAL A 248 -8.12 -10.68 12.68
N TRP A 249 -6.85 -11.04 12.64
CA TRP A 249 -5.98 -11.06 13.80
C TRP A 249 -4.90 -9.99 13.65
N ASP A 250 -4.73 -9.15 14.70
CA ASP A 250 -3.75 -8.07 14.73
C ASP A 250 -2.66 -8.34 15.80
#